data_d6004fc0960352489828d0917a75c924
#
_entry.id   d6004fc0960352489828d0917a75c924
#
_cell.length_a   1.000
_cell.length_b   1.000
_cell.length_c   1.000
_cell.angle_alpha   90.00
_cell.angle_beta   90.00
_cell.angle_gamma   90.00
#
_symmetry.space_group_name_H-M   'P 1'
#
loop_
_entity.id
_entity.type
_entity.pdbx_description
1 polymer ?
#
loop_
_entity_poly.entity_id
_entity_poly.type
_entity_poly.pdbx_seq_one_letter_code
_entity_poly.pdbx_strand_id
1 'polypeptide(L)'
;MAASEAIIGEEWKTRSQELADWAMERLVNRKDVWGQYSLLSPHEALEQGRSYKAMTLPIASMRGDDMVTLDKLARHFASRRQHRPQLIGLHAESKEGTSRWLAIDIDNHDLEAVGAPERARRNLTGALEWWRMLAERGYDPLLFDSSGKGGYHLWVLLAEPAPTAHVWAMVKALATTWERHHLEEEPEIFPKQPKPGSLNAWFRLPGMHHTQPHYSRLWSGEEWLSDPWLEGHAAIDAMLQVIPGPPPPVPEAKALEAAASPAMDTTRSEPRRTAAARKRRFASAQKPRVCLDVDGVLADRTYGRGAEDLGEPIPGAVEFTRALAERAEVVIHSARLSGEESTSAAGRKAEGRLRDWLDHHGFAYQSIASGVGKPVASAYVDDRGV
;
A
#
# COMPACT_ATOMS: atom_id res chain seq x y z
N MET A 1 -19.43 -13.78 -4.55
CA MET A 1 -18.08 -13.49 -5.09
C MET A 1 -18.04 -13.58 -6.62
N ALA A 2 -18.37 -14.68 -7.27
CA ALA A 2 -18.28 -14.79 -8.75
C ALA A 2 -19.16 -13.81 -9.55
N ALA A 3 -20.34 -13.45 -9.07
CA ALA A 3 -21.23 -12.49 -9.73
C ALA A 3 -20.69 -11.05 -9.66
N SER A 4 -20.09 -10.67 -8.53
CA SER A 4 -19.47 -9.36 -8.34
C SER A 4 -18.24 -9.20 -9.24
N GLU A 5 -17.37 -10.21 -9.32
CA GLU A 5 -16.19 -10.20 -10.20
C GLU A 5 -16.57 -10.04 -11.68
N ALA A 6 -17.64 -10.70 -12.11
CA ALA A 6 -18.11 -10.61 -13.49
C ALA A 6 -18.63 -9.20 -13.84
N ILE A 7 -19.32 -8.55 -12.90
CA ILE A 7 -19.80 -7.17 -13.06
C ILE A 7 -18.61 -6.21 -13.14
N ILE A 8 -17.68 -6.28 -12.19
CA ILE A 8 -16.48 -5.44 -12.17
C ILE A 8 -15.67 -5.62 -13.46
N GLY A 9 -15.48 -6.86 -13.91
CA GLY A 9 -14.78 -7.13 -15.16
C GLY A 9 -15.47 -6.54 -16.40
N GLU A 10 -16.81 -6.47 -16.43
CA GLU A 10 -17.53 -5.79 -17.51
C GLU A 10 -17.34 -4.28 -17.45
N GLU A 11 -17.32 -3.68 -16.26
CA GLU A 11 -17.07 -2.25 -16.06
C GLU A 11 -15.66 -1.87 -16.56
N TRP A 12 -14.62 -2.62 -16.22
CA TRP A 12 -13.27 -2.42 -16.74
C TRP A 12 -13.22 -2.54 -18.27
N LYS A 13 -13.93 -3.52 -18.83
CA LYS A 13 -13.96 -3.73 -20.29
C LYS A 13 -14.67 -2.57 -21.01
N THR A 14 -15.79 -2.10 -20.52
CA THR A 14 -16.54 -0.99 -21.16
C THR A 14 -15.72 0.28 -21.21
N ARG A 15 -14.80 0.48 -20.27
CA ARG A 15 -13.91 1.66 -20.18
C ARG A 15 -12.49 1.38 -20.74
N SER A 16 -12.27 0.22 -21.36
CA SER A 16 -10.93 -0.22 -21.74
C SER A 16 -10.24 0.67 -22.76
N GLN A 17 -10.97 1.30 -23.68
CA GLN A 17 -10.37 2.23 -24.63
C GLN A 17 -9.95 3.54 -23.96
N GLU A 18 -10.78 4.11 -23.11
CA GLU A 18 -10.46 5.31 -22.33
C GLU A 18 -9.24 5.09 -21.42
N LEU A 19 -9.20 3.92 -20.76
CA LEU A 19 -8.05 3.50 -19.97
C LEU A 19 -6.78 3.30 -20.80
N ALA A 20 -6.91 2.83 -22.03
CA ALA A 20 -5.79 2.67 -22.95
C ALA A 20 -5.22 4.02 -23.39
N ASP A 21 -6.08 5.00 -23.69
CA ASP A 21 -5.68 6.36 -24.04
C ASP A 21 -4.96 7.02 -22.85
N TRP A 22 -5.54 6.94 -21.67
CA TRP A 22 -4.92 7.44 -20.44
C TRP A 22 -3.57 6.78 -20.15
N ALA A 23 -3.48 5.45 -20.24
CA ALA A 23 -2.24 4.72 -19.99
C ALA A 23 -1.15 5.03 -21.02
N MET A 24 -1.54 5.21 -22.29
CA MET A 24 -0.62 5.61 -23.34
C MET A 24 0.00 6.98 -23.06
N GLU A 25 -0.81 7.92 -22.59
CA GLU A 25 -0.35 9.28 -22.26
C GLU A 25 0.48 9.32 -20.98
N ARG A 26 0.01 8.64 -19.93
CA ARG A 26 0.54 8.82 -18.57
C ARG A 26 1.57 7.77 -18.15
N LEU A 27 1.45 6.53 -18.64
CA LEU A 27 2.23 5.41 -18.11
C LEU A 27 3.28 4.87 -19.09
N VAL A 28 3.12 5.07 -20.40
CA VAL A 28 4.04 4.52 -21.40
C VAL A 28 5.31 5.36 -21.46
N ASN A 29 6.40 4.88 -20.85
CA ASN A 29 7.73 5.47 -20.95
C ASN A 29 8.47 5.06 -22.24
N ARG A 30 8.19 3.85 -22.75
CA ARG A 30 8.78 3.31 -23.99
C ARG A 30 7.82 2.37 -24.67
N LYS A 31 7.88 2.32 -26.01
CA LYS A 31 6.95 1.53 -26.82
C LYS A 31 7.57 0.28 -27.43
N ASP A 32 8.87 0.10 -27.33
CA ASP A 32 9.61 -0.98 -28.00
C ASP A 32 9.61 -2.30 -27.23
N VAL A 33 9.16 -2.29 -25.97
CA VAL A 33 9.19 -3.45 -25.07
C VAL A 33 8.12 -3.36 -24.01
N TRP A 34 7.58 -4.51 -23.57
CA TRP A 34 6.63 -4.63 -22.46
C TRP A 34 6.83 -5.96 -21.74
N GLY A 35 6.33 -6.03 -20.51
CA GLY A 35 6.14 -7.29 -19.80
C GLY A 35 4.81 -7.92 -20.13
N GLN A 36 4.73 -9.24 -20.16
CA GLN A 36 3.49 -9.97 -20.39
C GLN A 36 3.37 -11.17 -19.47
N TYR A 37 2.18 -11.36 -18.91
CA TYR A 37 1.79 -12.59 -18.24
C TYR A 37 1.07 -13.49 -19.23
N SER A 38 1.60 -14.69 -19.44
CA SER A 38 1.00 -15.71 -20.29
C SER A 38 0.58 -16.91 -19.45
N LEU A 39 -0.63 -17.39 -19.62
CA LEU A 39 -1.07 -18.63 -19.00
C LEU A 39 -0.30 -19.80 -19.59
N LEU A 40 0.15 -20.70 -18.73
CA LEU A 40 0.75 -21.96 -19.12
C LEU A 40 -0.32 -22.96 -19.51
N SER A 41 0.03 -23.91 -20.37
CA SER A 41 -0.80 -25.09 -20.59
C SER A 41 -0.91 -25.92 -19.30
N PRO A 42 -1.95 -26.76 -19.14
CA PRO A 42 -2.07 -27.62 -17.96
C PRO A 42 -0.83 -28.49 -17.68
N HIS A 43 -0.18 -28.98 -18.74
CA HIS A 43 1.03 -29.79 -18.65
C HIS A 43 2.21 -28.94 -18.12
N GLU A 44 2.47 -27.77 -18.71
CA GLU A 44 3.54 -26.86 -18.27
C GLU A 44 3.28 -26.32 -16.85
N ALA A 45 2.01 -26.09 -16.51
CA ALA A 45 1.63 -25.65 -15.16
C ALA A 45 1.96 -26.70 -14.10
N LEU A 46 1.69 -27.98 -14.41
CA LEU A 46 2.03 -29.11 -13.54
C LEU A 46 3.54 -29.26 -13.38
N GLU A 47 4.30 -29.19 -14.48
CA GLU A 47 5.75 -29.31 -14.45
C GLU A 47 6.45 -28.18 -13.69
N GLN A 48 5.95 -26.94 -13.84
CA GLN A 48 6.57 -25.74 -13.28
C GLN A 48 6.01 -25.33 -11.92
N GLY A 49 4.99 -26.03 -11.41
CA GLY A 49 4.32 -25.70 -10.15
C GLY A 49 3.67 -24.28 -10.12
N ARG A 50 3.35 -23.73 -11.32
CA ARG A 50 2.74 -22.39 -11.46
C ARG A 50 1.83 -22.34 -12.68
N SER A 51 0.79 -21.50 -12.63
CA SER A 51 -0.20 -21.40 -13.70
C SER A 51 0.13 -20.36 -14.78
N TYR A 52 1.17 -19.58 -14.62
CA TYR A 52 1.53 -18.50 -15.54
C TYR A 52 3.04 -18.37 -15.71
N LYS A 53 3.44 -17.66 -16.77
CA LYS A 53 4.82 -17.25 -17.05
C LYS A 53 4.86 -15.76 -17.30
N ALA A 54 5.75 -15.05 -16.61
CA ALA A 54 6.07 -13.66 -16.88
C ALA A 54 7.21 -13.60 -17.91
N MET A 55 7.06 -12.75 -18.91
CA MET A 55 8.00 -12.64 -20.03
C MET A 55 8.20 -11.18 -20.42
N THR A 56 9.41 -10.81 -20.80
CA THR A 56 9.66 -9.54 -21.49
C THR A 56 9.53 -9.74 -22.99
N LEU A 57 8.73 -8.94 -23.64
CA LEU A 57 8.46 -8.98 -25.08
C LEU A 57 8.72 -7.61 -25.74
N PRO A 58 9.03 -7.59 -27.04
CA PRO A 58 9.35 -8.72 -27.87
C PRO A 58 10.71 -9.33 -27.54
N ILE A 59 10.93 -10.56 -27.91
CA ILE A 59 12.26 -11.15 -27.93
C ILE A 59 13.15 -10.37 -28.95
N ALA A 60 14.45 -10.35 -28.71
CA ALA A 60 15.40 -9.47 -29.44
C ALA A 60 15.24 -9.41 -30.97
N SER A 61 14.84 -10.52 -31.60
CA SER A 61 14.64 -10.63 -33.06
C SER A 61 13.35 -10.00 -33.60
N MET A 62 12.44 -9.56 -32.73
CA MET A 62 11.12 -9.04 -33.11
C MET A 62 10.91 -7.57 -32.68
N ARG A 63 11.97 -6.88 -32.26
CA ARG A 63 11.87 -5.52 -31.76
C ARG A 63 11.48 -4.53 -32.86
N GLY A 64 10.58 -3.61 -32.50
CA GLY A 64 10.18 -2.45 -33.29
C GLY A 64 9.93 -1.26 -32.38
N ASP A 65 9.77 -0.08 -32.96
CA ASP A 65 9.65 1.15 -32.15
C ASP A 65 8.23 1.38 -31.58
N ASP A 66 7.18 0.84 -32.20
CA ASP A 66 5.78 1.04 -31.82
C ASP A 66 5.07 -0.28 -31.46
N MET A 67 5.64 -1.03 -30.52
CA MET A 67 5.13 -2.34 -30.11
C MET A 67 4.07 -2.25 -28.99
N VAL A 68 4.12 -1.23 -28.14
CA VAL A 68 3.06 -0.93 -27.16
C VAL A 68 2.04 -0.03 -27.85
N THR A 69 0.90 -0.59 -28.21
CA THR A 69 -0.18 0.09 -28.95
C THR A 69 -1.41 0.30 -28.08
N LEU A 70 -2.29 1.20 -28.48
CA LEU A 70 -3.60 1.42 -27.82
C LEU A 70 -4.43 0.13 -27.78
N ASP A 71 -4.44 -0.65 -28.87
CA ASP A 71 -5.14 -1.93 -28.91
C ASP A 71 -4.58 -2.93 -27.87
N LYS A 72 -3.26 -2.97 -27.68
CA LYS A 72 -2.65 -3.83 -26.67
C LYS A 72 -3.02 -3.39 -25.24
N LEU A 73 -3.02 -2.10 -24.97
CA LEU A 73 -3.47 -1.54 -23.70
C LEU A 73 -4.96 -1.79 -23.45
N ALA A 74 -5.80 -1.55 -24.47
CA ALA A 74 -7.23 -1.81 -24.37
C ALA A 74 -7.53 -3.30 -24.09
N ARG A 75 -6.81 -4.22 -24.72
CA ARG A 75 -6.93 -5.67 -24.43
C ARG A 75 -6.51 -6.03 -23.00
N HIS A 76 -5.53 -5.34 -22.45
CA HIS A 76 -5.16 -5.51 -21.03
C HIS A 76 -6.34 -5.18 -20.13
N PHE A 77 -6.93 -3.97 -20.28
CA PHE A 77 -8.04 -3.51 -19.45
C PHE A 77 -9.35 -4.28 -19.72
N ALA A 78 -9.55 -4.77 -20.95
CA ALA A 78 -10.68 -5.61 -21.29
C ALA A 78 -10.50 -7.09 -20.86
N SER A 79 -9.36 -7.46 -20.29
CA SER A 79 -9.05 -8.85 -19.93
C SER A 79 -10.00 -9.40 -18.88
N ARG A 80 -10.42 -10.66 -19.08
CA ARG A 80 -11.30 -11.41 -18.18
C ARG A 80 -10.79 -12.84 -18.06
N ARG A 81 -11.05 -13.48 -16.91
CA ARG A 81 -10.65 -14.87 -16.66
C ARG A 81 -11.14 -15.87 -17.70
N GLN A 82 -12.34 -15.66 -18.19
CA GLN A 82 -13.00 -16.54 -19.14
C GLN A 82 -12.43 -16.43 -20.56
N HIS A 83 -11.66 -15.42 -20.87
CA HIS A 83 -11.14 -15.10 -22.20
C HIS A 83 -9.64 -14.86 -22.13
N ARG A 84 -8.84 -15.89 -22.23
CA ARG A 84 -7.37 -15.87 -22.32
C ARG A 84 -6.76 -14.47 -22.10
N PRO A 85 -6.49 -14.08 -20.86
CA PRO A 85 -6.19 -12.69 -20.50
C PRO A 85 -4.88 -12.23 -21.17
N GLN A 86 -4.86 -10.97 -21.62
CA GLN A 86 -3.69 -10.33 -22.22
C GLN A 86 -3.12 -9.28 -21.26
N LEU A 87 -2.62 -9.72 -20.13
CA LEU A 87 -2.11 -8.85 -19.08
C LEU A 87 -0.69 -8.42 -19.39
N ILE A 88 -0.47 -7.11 -19.34
CA ILE A 88 0.84 -6.51 -19.61
C ILE A 88 1.33 -5.66 -18.44
N GLY A 89 2.64 -5.43 -18.45
CA GLY A 89 3.31 -4.47 -17.60
C GLY A 89 4.16 -3.51 -18.43
N LEU A 90 4.36 -2.32 -17.92
CA LEU A 90 5.12 -1.25 -18.57
C LEU A 90 6.43 -0.99 -17.84
N HIS A 91 7.43 -0.55 -18.61
CA HIS A 91 8.72 -0.16 -18.07
C HIS A 91 8.63 1.22 -17.41
N ALA A 92 9.26 1.37 -16.25
CA ALA A 92 9.29 2.62 -15.51
C ALA A 92 10.22 3.68 -16.12
N GLU A 93 11.01 3.31 -17.11
CA GLU A 93 12.05 4.14 -17.70
C GLU A 93 11.96 4.18 -19.22
N SER A 94 12.24 5.34 -19.82
CA SER A 94 12.38 5.51 -21.26
C SER A 94 13.79 5.11 -21.73
N LYS A 95 13.99 5.04 -23.04
CA LYS A 95 15.32 4.82 -23.63
C LYS A 95 16.30 5.97 -23.31
N GLU A 96 15.75 7.17 -23.18
CA GLU A 96 16.48 8.42 -22.93
C GLU A 96 16.81 8.62 -21.44
N GLY A 97 16.38 7.72 -20.55
CA GLY A 97 16.67 7.79 -19.12
C GLY A 97 15.73 8.73 -18.36
N THR A 98 14.48 8.82 -18.78
CA THR A 98 13.43 9.55 -18.08
C THR A 98 12.32 8.61 -17.60
N SER A 99 11.58 9.02 -16.59
CA SER A 99 10.46 8.28 -16.02
C SER A 99 9.26 9.20 -15.80
N ARG A 100 8.05 8.75 -16.16
CA ARG A 100 6.77 9.43 -15.97
C ARG A 100 6.11 9.09 -14.65
N TRP A 101 6.59 8.06 -13.98
CA TRP A 101 6.02 7.56 -12.74
C TRP A 101 7.05 6.78 -11.92
N LEU A 102 6.75 6.63 -10.66
CA LEU A 102 7.39 5.65 -9.78
C LEU A 102 6.35 4.70 -9.21
N ALA A 103 6.80 3.53 -8.78
CA ALA A 103 5.92 2.60 -8.07
C ALA A 103 6.69 1.78 -7.02
N ILE A 104 5.95 1.31 -6.02
CA ILE A 104 6.38 0.36 -4.99
C ILE A 104 5.45 -0.85 -5.08
N ASP A 105 6.04 -2.05 -5.19
CA ASP A 105 5.33 -3.33 -5.19
C ASP A 105 5.51 -4.01 -3.84
N ILE A 106 4.43 -4.12 -3.11
CA ILE A 106 4.41 -4.72 -1.77
C ILE A 106 3.71 -6.06 -1.88
N ASP A 107 4.49 -7.12 -2.03
CA ASP A 107 3.97 -8.46 -2.25
C ASP A 107 3.58 -9.19 -0.96
N ASN A 108 2.68 -10.17 -1.12
CA ASN A 108 2.38 -11.19 -0.13
C ASN A 108 2.49 -12.57 -0.79
N HIS A 109 3.71 -13.09 -0.84
CA HIS A 109 4.04 -14.29 -1.63
C HIS A 109 3.50 -15.58 -1.05
N ASP A 110 3.50 -15.75 0.26
CA ASP A 110 3.10 -16.99 0.91
C ASP A 110 1.69 -16.86 1.52
N LEU A 111 0.69 -17.02 0.66
CA LEU A 111 -0.72 -16.84 1.01
C LEU A 111 -1.29 -17.95 1.91
N GLU A 112 -0.63 -19.11 1.95
CA GLU A 112 -1.07 -20.26 2.73
C GLU A 112 -0.34 -20.37 4.09
N ALA A 113 0.68 -19.54 4.32
CA ALA A 113 1.37 -19.49 5.58
C ALA A 113 0.47 -19.03 6.73
N VAL A 114 0.68 -19.58 7.92
CA VAL A 114 -0.07 -19.23 9.15
C VAL A 114 -0.04 -17.72 9.44
N GLY A 115 0.99 -17.00 9.03
CA GLY A 115 1.16 -15.56 9.21
C GLY A 115 0.61 -14.68 8.08
N ALA A 116 0.02 -15.24 7.02
CA ALA A 116 -0.39 -14.48 5.84
C ALA A 116 -1.39 -13.34 6.12
N PRO A 117 -2.42 -13.50 6.98
CA PRO A 117 -3.33 -12.39 7.31
C PRO A 117 -2.63 -11.26 8.07
N GLU A 118 -1.70 -11.58 8.94
CA GLU A 118 -0.92 -10.60 9.68
C GLU A 118 0.05 -9.85 8.76
N ARG A 119 0.67 -10.55 7.82
CA ARG A 119 1.49 -9.94 6.78
C ARG A 119 0.67 -8.99 5.91
N ALA A 120 -0.52 -9.40 5.48
CA ALA A 120 -1.43 -8.56 4.71
C ALA A 120 -1.76 -7.25 5.44
N ARG A 121 -2.02 -7.30 6.75
CA ARG A 121 -2.25 -6.10 7.57
C ARG A 121 -1.01 -5.20 7.66
N ARG A 122 0.17 -5.78 7.89
CA ARG A 122 1.42 -5.01 7.91
C ARG A 122 1.72 -4.36 6.57
N ASN A 123 1.53 -5.09 5.49
CA ASN A 123 1.69 -4.57 4.14
C ASN A 123 0.77 -3.38 3.89
N LEU A 124 -0.51 -3.47 4.29
CA LEU A 124 -1.44 -2.35 4.18
C LEU A 124 -0.99 -1.16 5.02
N THR A 125 -0.60 -1.38 6.27
CA THR A 125 -0.11 -0.31 7.14
C THR A 125 1.07 0.41 6.51
N GLY A 126 2.07 -0.31 6.02
CA GLY A 126 3.24 0.28 5.37
C GLY A 126 2.88 1.02 4.08
N ALA A 127 2.00 0.45 3.26
CA ALA A 127 1.51 1.09 2.04
C ALA A 127 0.81 2.42 2.33
N LEU A 128 -0.06 2.46 3.35
CA LEU A 128 -0.77 3.67 3.77
C LEU A 128 0.15 4.73 4.35
N GLU A 129 1.18 4.33 5.09
CA GLU A 129 2.19 5.27 5.61
C GLU A 129 2.96 5.95 4.46
N TRP A 130 3.41 5.20 3.47
CA TRP A 130 4.05 5.77 2.28
C TRP A 130 3.08 6.61 1.44
N TRP A 131 1.82 6.17 1.33
CA TRP A 131 0.77 6.94 0.66
C TRP A 131 0.60 8.33 1.31
N ARG A 132 0.47 8.39 2.65
CA ARG A 132 0.36 9.65 3.40
C ARG A 132 1.61 10.52 3.24
N MET A 133 2.80 9.93 3.38
CA MET A 133 4.07 10.64 3.21
C MET A 133 4.20 11.28 1.81
N LEU A 134 3.67 10.66 0.79
CA LEU A 134 3.64 11.18 -0.57
C LEU A 134 2.59 12.27 -0.72
N ALA A 135 1.40 12.08 -0.17
CA ALA A 135 0.33 13.09 -0.18
C ALA A 135 0.76 14.37 0.56
N GLU A 136 1.40 14.26 1.70
CA GLU A 136 1.96 15.40 2.45
C GLU A 136 3.04 16.17 1.66
N ARG A 137 3.70 15.53 0.70
CA ARG A 137 4.68 16.15 -0.20
C ARG A 137 4.05 16.74 -1.46
N GLY A 138 2.73 16.75 -1.56
CA GLY A 138 1.98 17.32 -2.69
C GLY A 138 1.84 16.40 -3.89
N TYR A 139 2.05 15.09 -3.72
CA TYR A 139 1.70 14.09 -4.72
C TYR A 139 0.26 13.61 -4.52
N ASP A 140 -0.32 13.06 -5.58
CA ASP A 140 -1.61 12.36 -5.57
C ASP A 140 -1.37 10.87 -5.83
N PRO A 141 -0.98 10.10 -4.77
CA PRO A 141 -0.57 8.72 -4.96
C PRO A 141 -1.76 7.79 -5.13
N LEU A 142 -1.66 6.87 -6.09
CA LEU A 142 -2.64 5.82 -6.33
C LEU A 142 -2.19 4.55 -5.59
N LEU A 143 -2.95 4.13 -4.58
CA LEU A 143 -2.71 2.87 -3.87
C LEU A 143 -3.75 1.83 -4.29
N PHE A 144 -3.28 0.77 -4.94
CA PHE A 144 -4.13 -0.34 -5.37
C PHE A 144 -3.96 -1.57 -4.47
N ASP A 145 -5.07 -2.19 -4.07
CA ASP A 145 -5.11 -3.59 -3.69
C ASP A 145 -4.98 -4.42 -4.98
N SER A 146 -3.81 -4.99 -5.19
CA SER A 146 -3.44 -5.62 -6.46
C SER A 146 -3.89 -7.07 -6.57
N SER A 147 -4.07 -7.76 -5.45
CA SER A 147 -4.28 -9.21 -5.40
C SER A 147 -5.51 -9.66 -4.61
N GLY A 148 -6.12 -8.79 -3.80
CA GLY A 148 -7.15 -9.16 -2.83
C GLY A 148 -6.63 -10.07 -1.69
N LYS A 149 -5.31 -10.19 -1.56
CA LYS A 149 -4.62 -11.10 -0.65
C LYS A 149 -3.48 -10.43 0.14
N GLY A 150 -3.51 -9.08 0.21
CA GLY A 150 -2.52 -8.29 0.95
C GLY A 150 -1.28 -7.94 0.14
N GLY A 151 -1.35 -8.00 -1.18
CA GLY A 151 -0.41 -7.38 -2.10
C GLY A 151 -0.91 -6.00 -2.52
N TYR A 152 -0.03 -4.99 -2.53
CA TYR A 152 -0.39 -3.61 -2.83
C TYR A 152 0.57 -2.99 -3.82
N HIS A 153 0.03 -2.19 -4.75
CA HIS A 153 0.80 -1.38 -5.69
C HIS A 153 0.60 0.10 -5.36
N LEU A 154 1.65 0.79 -5.01
CA LEU A 154 1.64 2.24 -4.78
C LEU A 154 2.30 2.94 -5.96
N TRP A 155 1.55 3.82 -6.66
CA TRP A 155 2.00 4.57 -7.82
C TRP A 155 2.00 6.07 -7.55
N VAL A 156 2.95 6.78 -8.14
CA VAL A 156 2.93 8.24 -8.26
C VAL A 156 3.19 8.62 -9.70
N LEU A 157 2.31 9.40 -10.29
CA LEU A 157 2.44 9.94 -11.64
C LEU A 157 3.09 11.32 -11.58
N LEU A 158 3.93 11.63 -12.56
CA LEU A 158 4.62 12.90 -12.69
C LEU A 158 4.00 13.72 -13.82
N ALA A 159 3.83 15.02 -13.60
CA ALA A 159 3.29 15.95 -14.61
C ALA A 159 4.18 16.01 -15.86
N GLU A 160 5.51 15.95 -15.65
CA GLU A 160 6.50 15.92 -16.71
C GLU A 160 7.46 14.75 -16.47
N PRO A 161 8.00 14.11 -17.53
CA PRO A 161 9.04 13.11 -17.38
C PRO A 161 10.26 13.66 -16.65
N ALA A 162 10.71 12.98 -15.60
CA ALA A 162 11.88 13.36 -14.83
C ALA A 162 13.06 12.40 -15.08
N PRO A 163 14.32 12.81 -14.84
CA PRO A 163 15.46 11.90 -14.94
C PRO A 163 15.26 10.65 -14.09
N THR A 164 15.41 9.47 -14.69
CA THR A 164 15.20 8.17 -14.00
C THR A 164 16.00 8.08 -12.71
N ALA A 165 17.21 8.64 -12.66
CA ALA A 165 18.03 8.66 -11.45
C ALA A 165 17.38 9.41 -10.29
N HIS A 166 16.66 10.52 -10.56
CA HIS A 166 15.96 11.30 -9.53
C HIS A 166 14.72 10.53 -9.03
N VAL A 167 13.96 9.94 -9.97
CA VAL A 167 12.78 9.14 -9.65
C VAL A 167 13.18 7.91 -8.84
N TRP A 168 14.25 7.22 -9.24
CA TRP A 168 14.81 6.09 -8.51
C TRP A 168 15.26 6.48 -7.10
N ALA A 169 15.98 7.59 -6.94
CA ALA A 169 16.46 8.05 -5.64
C ALA A 169 15.30 8.33 -4.67
N MET A 170 14.23 8.93 -5.18
CA MET A 170 13.02 9.18 -4.38
C MET A 170 12.34 7.89 -3.93
N VAL A 171 12.05 6.96 -4.84
CA VAL A 171 11.36 5.72 -4.49
C VAL A 171 12.24 4.82 -3.62
N LYS A 172 13.56 4.80 -3.85
CA LYS A 172 14.51 4.06 -3.01
C LYS A 172 14.55 4.62 -1.59
N ALA A 173 14.57 5.94 -1.43
CA ALA A 173 14.53 6.57 -0.12
C ALA A 173 13.25 6.21 0.68
N LEU A 174 12.11 6.10 0.01
CA LEU A 174 10.87 5.61 0.63
C LEU A 174 11.01 4.14 1.02
N ALA A 175 11.40 3.28 0.09
CA ALA A 175 11.48 1.84 0.29
C ALA A 175 12.49 1.44 1.38
N THR A 176 13.61 2.17 1.55
CA THR A 176 14.57 1.89 2.62
C THR A 176 14.01 2.04 4.03
N THR A 177 12.83 2.64 4.18
CA THR A 177 12.14 2.73 5.48
C THR A 177 11.27 1.53 5.82
N TRP A 178 11.25 0.50 4.98
CA TRP A 178 10.37 -0.65 5.06
C TRP A 178 10.37 -1.36 6.43
N GLU A 179 11.53 -1.50 7.08
CA GLU A 179 11.63 -2.09 8.43
C GLU A 179 10.85 -1.26 9.48
N ARG A 180 10.77 0.07 9.32
CA ARG A 180 10.02 0.96 10.22
C ARG A 180 8.51 0.76 10.10
N HIS A 181 8.06 0.34 8.93
CA HIS A 181 6.65 0.04 8.63
C HIS A 181 6.30 -1.41 8.90
N HIS A 182 7.21 -2.18 9.52
CA HIS A 182 7.01 -3.58 9.92
C HIS A 182 6.75 -4.55 8.77
N LEU A 183 7.17 -4.23 7.55
CA LEU A 183 7.17 -5.19 6.46
C LEU A 183 8.17 -6.31 6.76
N GLU A 184 7.95 -7.49 6.17
CA GLU A 184 8.85 -8.64 6.38
C GLU A 184 10.06 -8.60 5.46
N GLU A 185 9.94 -7.93 4.30
CA GLU A 185 10.98 -7.80 3.30
C GLU A 185 10.94 -6.42 2.63
N GLU A 186 12.05 -6.01 2.04
CA GLU A 186 12.12 -4.79 1.26
C GLU A 186 11.28 -4.95 -0.01
N PRO A 187 10.30 -4.03 -0.28
CA PRO A 187 9.45 -4.13 -1.45
C PRO A 187 10.22 -3.87 -2.75
N GLU A 188 9.70 -4.39 -3.86
CA GLU A 188 10.23 -4.02 -5.15
C GLU A 188 9.90 -2.56 -5.50
N ILE A 189 10.85 -1.87 -6.13
CA ILE A 189 10.69 -0.48 -6.54
C ILE A 189 10.83 -0.31 -8.04
N PHE A 190 10.14 0.66 -8.59
CA PHE A 190 10.21 1.03 -10.00
C PHE A 190 10.39 2.55 -10.16
N PRO A 191 11.40 3.02 -10.90
CA PRO A 191 12.44 2.24 -11.60
C PRO A 191 13.32 1.41 -10.64
N LYS A 192 13.81 0.25 -11.09
CA LYS A 192 14.66 -0.64 -10.28
C LYS A 192 16.08 -0.14 -10.09
N GLN A 193 16.53 0.74 -10.96
CA GLN A 193 17.89 1.26 -10.99
C GLN A 193 17.93 2.71 -11.54
N PRO A 194 18.98 3.48 -11.24
CA PRO A 194 19.07 4.89 -11.64
C PRO A 194 19.38 5.11 -13.13
N LYS A 195 19.78 4.07 -13.85
CA LYS A 195 20.12 4.13 -15.27
C LYS A 195 19.29 3.15 -16.07
N PRO A 196 18.85 3.52 -17.29
CA PRO A 196 18.16 2.59 -18.17
C PRO A 196 19.04 1.37 -18.47
N GLY A 197 18.43 0.18 -18.50
CA GLY A 197 19.21 -1.01 -18.89
C GLY A 197 18.56 -2.34 -18.64
N SER A 198 17.70 -2.48 -17.65
CA SER A 198 17.04 -3.75 -17.38
C SER A 198 15.75 -3.89 -18.18
N LEU A 199 15.73 -4.79 -19.17
CA LEU A 199 14.51 -5.14 -19.90
C LEU A 199 13.53 -5.97 -19.06
N ASN A 200 13.90 -6.41 -17.87
CA ASN A 200 13.03 -7.17 -16.96
C ASN A 200 12.40 -6.30 -15.87
N ALA A 201 12.65 -4.99 -15.87
CA ALA A 201 12.13 -4.03 -14.90
C ALA A 201 10.80 -3.42 -15.38
N TRP A 202 9.76 -4.23 -15.51
CA TRP A 202 8.41 -3.78 -15.86
C TRP A 202 7.44 -4.06 -14.73
N PHE A 203 6.41 -3.22 -14.62
CA PHE A 203 5.41 -3.27 -13.56
C PHE A 203 4.03 -3.49 -14.15
N ARG A 204 3.25 -4.41 -13.57
CA ARG A 204 1.92 -4.77 -14.05
C ARG A 204 0.96 -3.60 -13.92
N LEU A 205 0.23 -3.31 -14.99
CA LEU A 205 -0.84 -2.32 -14.95
C LEU A 205 -1.98 -2.75 -14.01
N PRO A 206 -2.71 -1.78 -13.41
CA PRO A 206 -3.94 -2.08 -12.67
C PRO A 206 -4.99 -2.71 -13.57
N GLY A 207 -5.92 -3.45 -12.98
CA GLY A 207 -6.95 -4.21 -13.67
C GLY A 207 -7.01 -5.64 -13.15
N MET A 208 -7.27 -6.60 -14.02
CA MET A 208 -7.37 -8.02 -13.64
C MET A 208 -6.04 -8.56 -13.10
N HIS A 209 -6.11 -9.31 -12.00
CA HIS A 209 -4.93 -10.01 -11.48
C HIS A 209 -4.62 -11.28 -12.29
N HIS A 210 -3.34 -11.61 -12.48
CA HIS A 210 -2.90 -12.71 -13.33
C HIS A 210 -3.20 -14.11 -12.76
N THR A 211 -3.34 -14.27 -11.46
CA THR A 211 -3.64 -15.56 -10.80
C THR A 211 -4.89 -15.53 -9.94
N GLN A 212 -5.20 -14.41 -9.28
CA GLN A 212 -6.34 -14.31 -8.36
C GLN A 212 -7.61 -13.86 -9.10
N PRO A 213 -8.81 -14.31 -8.64
CA PRO A 213 -10.09 -13.80 -9.13
C PRO A 213 -10.35 -12.40 -8.56
N HIS A 214 -9.56 -11.43 -9.01
CA HIS A 214 -9.52 -10.10 -8.43
C HIS A 214 -9.22 -9.05 -9.50
N TYR A 215 -9.90 -7.91 -9.42
CA TYR A 215 -9.57 -6.69 -10.12
C TYR A 215 -9.00 -5.68 -9.13
N SER A 216 -8.03 -4.88 -9.56
CA SER A 216 -7.43 -3.86 -8.72
C SER A 216 -8.49 -2.93 -8.13
N ARG A 217 -8.46 -2.77 -6.81
CA ARG A 217 -9.28 -1.81 -6.08
C ARG A 217 -8.40 -0.62 -5.72
N LEU A 218 -8.94 0.58 -5.78
CA LEU A 218 -8.21 1.81 -5.47
C LEU A 218 -8.59 2.32 -4.08
N TRP A 219 -7.60 2.68 -3.29
CA TRP A 219 -7.78 3.36 -2.02
C TRP A 219 -8.42 4.74 -2.22
N SER A 220 -9.55 5.00 -1.54
CA SER A 220 -10.31 6.25 -1.68
C SER A 220 -9.66 7.46 -1.00
N GLY A 221 -8.70 7.25 -0.10
CA GLY A 221 -8.21 8.28 0.81
C GLY A 221 -9.09 8.48 2.05
N GLU A 222 -10.23 7.84 2.13
CA GLU A 222 -11.25 8.03 3.17
C GLU A 222 -11.20 6.92 4.21
N GLU A 223 -10.34 7.07 5.20
CA GLU A 223 -10.08 6.05 6.24
C GLU A 223 -11.28 5.76 7.15
N TRP A 224 -12.29 6.66 7.20
CA TRP A 224 -13.49 6.48 8.02
C TRP A 224 -14.55 5.58 7.39
N LEU A 225 -14.42 5.23 6.11
CA LEU A 225 -15.34 4.32 5.46
C LEU A 225 -15.15 2.89 5.98
N SER A 226 -16.24 2.17 6.14
CA SER A 226 -16.21 0.75 6.51
C SER A 226 -15.54 -0.11 5.44
N ASP A 227 -15.66 0.28 4.18
CA ASP A 227 -14.89 -0.24 3.06
C ASP A 227 -14.32 0.95 2.27
N PRO A 228 -13.04 1.27 2.46
CA PRO A 228 -12.39 2.41 1.82
C PRO A 228 -11.87 2.11 0.40
N TRP A 229 -12.19 0.95 -0.15
CA TRP A 229 -11.72 0.51 -1.45
C TRP A 229 -12.76 0.77 -2.54
N LEU A 230 -12.39 1.58 -3.52
CA LEU A 230 -13.18 1.80 -4.72
C LEU A 230 -12.99 0.64 -5.68
N GLU A 231 -14.09 0.17 -6.29
CA GLU A 231 -14.11 -0.91 -7.27
C GLU A 231 -14.73 -0.45 -8.59
N GLY A 232 -14.48 -1.17 -9.67
CA GLY A 232 -15.12 -0.96 -10.96
C GLY A 232 -15.06 0.48 -11.46
N HIS A 233 -16.20 1.04 -11.86
CA HIS A 233 -16.29 2.42 -12.35
C HIS A 233 -15.76 3.45 -11.37
N ALA A 234 -16.00 3.32 -10.08
CA ALA A 234 -15.53 4.27 -9.08
C ALA A 234 -13.99 4.29 -8.99
N ALA A 235 -13.35 3.12 -9.04
CA ALA A 235 -11.89 3.02 -9.06
C ALA A 235 -11.32 3.62 -10.37
N ILE A 236 -11.97 3.36 -11.50
CA ILE A 236 -11.56 3.88 -12.80
C ILE A 236 -11.68 5.41 -12.83
N ASP A 237 -12.80 5.97 -12.36
CA ASP A 237 -13.01 7.41 -12.33
C ASP A 237 -11.96 8.12 -11.47
N ALA A 238 -11.70 7.62 -10.27
CA ALA A 238 -10.69 8.18 -9.39
C ALA A 238 -9.27 8.06 -10.00
N MET A 239 -8.95 6.93 -10.64
CA MET A 239 -7.67 6.74 -11.32
C MET A 239 -7.47 7.72 -12.49
N LEU A 240 -8.51 7.96 -13.30
CA LEU A 240 -8.47 8.89 -14.44
C LEU A 240 -8.37 10.35 -13.99
N GLN A 241 -8.86 10.67 -12.80
CA GLN A 241 -8.84 12.03 -12.22
C GLN A 241 -7.56 12.34 -11.44
N VAL A 242 -6.63 11.39 -11.31
CA VAL A 242 -5.37 11.59 -10.58
C VAL A 242 -4.63 12.83 -11.10
N ILE A 243 -4.14 13.64 -10.19
CA ILE A 243 -3.35 14.85 -10.51
C ILE A 243 -1.87 14.47 -10.50
N PRO A 244 -1.20 14.45 -11.67
CA PRO A 244 0.23 14.16 -11.72
C PRO A 244 1.03 15.19 -10.92
N GLY A 245 1.92 14.71 -10.07
CA GLY A 245 2.70 15.53 -9.16
C GLY A 245 3.93 16.18 -9.80
N PRO A 246 4.64 17.04 -9.05
CA PRO A 246 5.86 17.68 -9.51
C PRO A 246 6.99 16.66 -9.74
N PRO A 247 8.04 17.00 -10.51
CA PRO A 247 9.21 16.15 -10.61
C PRO A 247 9.87 15.97 -9.22
N PRO A 248 10.48 14.81 -8.95
CA PRO A 248 11.20 14.60 -7.72
C PRO A 248 12.34 15.62 -7.53
N PRO A 249 12.66 15.99 -6.29
CA PRO A 249 13.79 16.88 -6.03
C PRO A 249 15.08 16.26 -6.54
N VAL A 250 16.04 17.12 -6.92
CA VAL A 250 17.38 16.66 -7.29
C VAL A 250 18.01 15.97 -6.08
N PRO A 251 18.38 14.70 -6.19
CA PRO A 251 18.95 13.99 -5.05
C PRO A 251 20.35 14.53 -4.71
N GLU A 252 20.71 14.47 -3.43
CA GLU A 252 22.06 14.79 -3.02
C GLU A 252 23.10 13.88 -3.73
N ALA A 253 24.27 14.42 -4.06
CA ALA A 253 25.31 13.70 -4.78
C ALA A 253 25.67 12.35 -4.14
N LYS A 254 25.67 12.27 -2.80
CA LYS A 254 25.88 11.05 -2.03
C LYS A 254 24.90 9.92 -2.34
N ALA A 255 23.62 10.26 -2.59
CA ALA A 255 22.61 9.28 -2.92
C ALA A 255 22.80 8.67 -4.32
N LEU A 256 23.31 9.46 -5.25
CA LEU A 256 23.64 9.00 -6.61
C LEU A 256 24.95 8.20 -6.66
N GLU A 257 25.94 8.53 -5.84
CA GLU A 257 27.19 7.78 -5.72
C GLU A 257 26.99 6.39 -5.10
N ALA A 258 26.14 6.28 -4.07
CA ALA A 258 25.75 4.99 -3.49
C ALA A 258 25.04 4.08 -4.50
N ALA A 259 24.33 4.67 -5.46
CA ALA A 259 23.65 3.98 -6.54
C ALA A 259 24.58 3.57 -7.69
N ALA A 260 25.69 4.29 -7.90
CA ALA A 260 26.64 4.02 -8.97
C ALA A 260 27.65 2.90 -8.62
N SER A 261 27.74 2.51 -7.35
CA SER A 261 28.52 1.33 -6.95
C SER A 261 27.87 0.09 -7.54
N PRO A 262 28.62 -0.76 -8.27
CA PRO A 262 28.05 -1.98 -8.84
C PRO A 262 27.46 -2.82 -7.71
N ALA A 263 26.20 -3.22 -7.86
CA ALA A 263 25.60 -4.20 -6.98
C ALA A 263 26.51 -5.43 -6.98
N MET A 264 27.10 -5.72 -5.83
CA MET A 264 27.89 -6.94 -5.65
C MET A 264 26.92 -8.08 -5.94
N ASP A 265 27.22 -8.85 -6.98
CA ASP A 265 26.50 -10.03 -7.38
C ASP A 265 26.33 -10.97 -6.16
N THR A 266 25.14 -10.95 -5.56
CA THR A 266 24.79 -11.78 -4.39
C THR A 266 24.36 -13.17 -4.79
N THR A 267 24.98 -13.76 -5.83
CA THR A 267 24.90 -15.20 -6.09
C THR A 267 25.80 -16.04 -5.16
N ARG A 268 26.40 -15.42 -4.15
CA ARG A 268 27.04 -16.16 -3.05
C ARG A 268 26.01 -16.34 -1.95
N SER A 269 25.49 -17.55 -1.84
CA SER A 269 24.70 -18.03 -0.70
C SER A 269 25.40 -17.65 0.61
N GLU A 270 24.87 -16.64 1.32
CA GLU A 270 25.29 -16.39 2.70
C GLU A 270 24.91 -17.59 3.56
N PRO A 271 25.76 -18.02 4.49
CA PRO A 271 25.42 -19.11 5.40
C PRO A 271 24.22 -18.69 6.26
N ARG A 272 23.21 -19.55 6.30
CA ARG A 272 22.01 -19.45 7.15
C ARG A 272 22.38 -18.90 8.53
N ARG A 273 22.05 -17.63 8.78
CA ARG A 273 22.17 -17.04 10.11
C ARG A 273 21.24 -17.78 11.06
N THR A 274 21.80 -18.30 12.15
CA THR A 274 21.08 -19.10 13.14
C THR A 274 20.00 -18.26 13.85
N ALA A 275 18.92 -18.90 14.28
CA ALA A 275 17.76 -18.30 14.97
C ALA A 275 18.15 -17.41 16.19
N ALA A 276 19.34 -17.60 16.76
CA ALA A 276 19.87 -16.81 17.88
C ALA A 276 20.29 -15.37 17.47
N ALA A 277 20.76 -15.17 16.21
CA ALA A 277 21.12 -13.84 15.72
C ALA A 277 19.87 -13.02 15.38
N ARG A 278 18.78 -13.68 15.00
CA ARG A 278 17.47 -13.08 14.75
C ARG A 278 16.84 -12.52 16.04
N LYS A 279 16.99 -13.22 17.15
CA LYS A 279 16.44 -12.82 18.46
C LYS A 279 17.08 -11.55 19.05
N ARG A 280 18.33 -11.25 18.70
CA ARG A 280 19.04 -10.04 19.20
C ARG A 280 18.68 -8.74 18.45
N ARG A 281 18.23 -8.82 17.20
CA ARG A 281 17.82 -7.63 16.42
C ARG A 281 16.42 -7.14 16.79
N PHE A 282 15.56 -8.00 17.33
CA PHE A 282 14.20 -7.61 17.76
C PHE A 282 14.14 -6.94 19.14
N ALA A 283 15.25 -6.82 19.84
CA ALA A 283 15.29 -6.21 21.19
C ALA A 283 15.25 -4.65 21.18
N SER A 284 15.18 -4.01 20.03
CA SER A 284 14.99 -2.55 19.91
C SER A 284 13.72 -2.16 19.14
N ALA A 285 12.76 -3.09 18.98
CA ALA A 285 11.50 -2.79 18.31
C ALA A 285 10.67 -1.83 19.16
N GLN A 286 10.21 -0.73 18.56
CA GLN A 286 9.19 0.15 19.10
C GLN A 286 7.99 -0.72 19.52
N LYS A 287 7.42 -0.42 20.72
CA LYS A 287 6.24 -1.15 21.20
C LYS A 287 5.09 -1.01 20.19
N PRO A 288 4.32 -2.08 19.93
CA PRO A 288 3.16 -1.97 19.06
C PRO A 288 2.16 -0.96 19.64
N ARG A 289 1.51 -0.18 18.78
CA ARG A 289 0.48 0.78 19.23
C ARG A 289 -0.86 0.06 19.36
N VAL A 290 -1.53 0.25 20.50
CA VAL A 290 -2.89 -0.26 20.75
C VAL A 290 -3.80 0.92 21.06
N CYS A 291 -4.89 1.03 20.31
CA CYS A 291 -5.89 2.06 20.47
C CYS A 291 -7.07 1.54 21.30
N LEU A 292 -7.43 2.24 22.38
CA LEU A 292 -8.53 1.86 23.25
C LEU A 292 -9.65 2.90 23.15
N ASP A 293 -10.89 2.43 22.94
CA ASP A 293 -12.07 3.27 23.13
C ASP A 293 -12.32 3.53 24.62
N VAL A 294 -13.08 4.55 24.94
CA VAL A 294 -13.42 4.95 26.31
C VAL A 294 -14.76 4.33 26.72
N ASP A 295 -15.81 4.59 25.93
CA ASP A 295 -17.16 4.19 26.24
C ASP A 295 -17.39 2.68 26.06
N GLY A 296 -17.67 1.96 27.14
CA GLY A 296 -17.85 0.50 27.11
C GLY A 296 -16.55 -0.32 27.10
N VAL A 297 -15.37 0.34 27.14
CA VAL A 297 -14.05 -0.32 27.24
C VAL A 297 -13.32 0.09 28.52
N LEU A 298 -13.22 1.38 28.79
CA LEU A 298 -12.57 1.92 29.98
C LEU A 298 -13.58 2.45 30.98
N ALA A 299 -14.63 3.10 30.49
CA ALA A 299 -15.71 3.67 31.27
C ALA A 299 -17.01 2.91 31.11
N ASP A 300 -17.73 2.68 32.19
CA ASP A 300 -19.04 2.01 32.14
C ASP A 300 -20.05 2.90 31.41
N ARG A 301 -20.69 2.32 30.40
CA ARG A 301 -21.65 2.98 29.53
C ARG A 301 -23.02 3.05 30.23
N THR A 302 -23.19 3.99 31.17
CA THR A 302 -24.47 4.25 31.77
C THR A 302 -25.37 5.01 30.80
N TYR A 303 -26.38 4.33 30.24
CA TYR A 303 -27.43 4.95 29.44
C TYR A 303 -28.08 6.09 30.23
N GLY A 304 -28.09 7.30 29.68
CA GLY A 304 -28.86 8.42 30.19
C GLY A 304 -28.05 9.53 30.91
N ARG A 305 -26.72 9.43 31.03
CA ARG A 305 -25.88 10.55 31.48
C ARG A 305 -25.45 11.37 30.24
N GLY A 306 -25.43 12.69 30.38
CA GLY A 306 -25.10 13.61 29.28
C GLY A 306 -23.69 13.36 28.70
N ALA A 307 -23.42 13.92 27.53
CA ALA A 307 -22.11 13.79 26.84
C ALA A 307 -20.89 14.19 27.67
N GLU A 308 -21.11 14.84 28.81
CA GLU A 308 -20.07 15.37 29.71
C GLU A 308 -19.66 14.40 30.84
N ASP A 309 -20.43 13.34 31.10
CA ASP A 309 -20.18 12.39 32.18
C ASP A 309 -19.53 11.11 31.63
N LEU A 310 -18.32 10.79 32.09
CA LEU A 310 -17.55 9.60 31.69
C LEU A 310 -17.94 8.34 32.48
N GLY A 311 -18.63 8.51 33.64
CA GLY A 311 -18.99 7.39 34.51
C GLY A 311 -17.82 6.82 35.31
N GLU A 312 -18.04 5.64 35.90
CA GLU A 312 -17.00 4.93 36.67
C GLU A 312 -16.17 4.03 35.75
N PRO A 313 -14.91 3.75 36.09
CA PRO A 313 -14.09 2.77 35.36
C PRO A 313 -14.72 1.38 35.36
N ILE A 314 -14.66 0.67 34.24
CA ILE A 314 -15.00 -0.74 34.18
C ILE A 314 -14.05 -1.53 35.09
N PRO A 315 -14.55 -2.46 35.93
CA PRO A 315 -13.71 -3.26 36.79
C PRO A 315 -12.59 -3.98 36.02
N GLY A 316 -11.34 -3.78 36.41
CA GLY A 316 -10.16 -4.34 35.75
C GLY A 316 -9.58 -3.51 34.60
N ALA A 317 -10.24 -2.43 34.15
CA ALA A 317 -9.78 -1.63 33.03
C ALA A 317 -8.47 -0.89 33.35
N VAL A 318 -8.29 -0.42 34.57
CA VAL A 318 -7.05 0.26 35.00
C VAL A 318 -5.86 -0.70 35.00
N GLU A 319 -6.03 -1.89 35.58
CA GLU A 319 -5.02 -2.96 35.59
C GLU A 319 -4.69 -3.42 34.18
N PHE A 320 -5.70 -3.54 33.31
CA PHE A 320 -5.55 -3.89 31.92
C PHE A 320 -4.65 -2.87 31.19
N THR A 321 -4.94 -1.57 31.32
CA THR A 321 -4.13 -0.55 30.65
C THR A 321 -2.69 -0.51 31.16
N ARG A 322 -2.45 -0.75 32.46
CA ARG A 322 -1.11 -0.84 33.03
C ARG A 322 -0.34 -2.03 32.47
N ALA A 323 -0.95 -3.22 32.43
CA ALA A 323 -0.32 -4.42 31.87
C ALA A 323 -0.05 -4.27 30.36
N LEU A 324 -0.96 -3.57 29.64
CA LEU A 324 -0.82 -3.30 28.21
C LEU A 324 0.32 -2.30 27.95
N ALA A 325 0.45 -1.24 28.75
CA ALA A 325 1.48 -0.22 28.61
C ALA A 325 2.93 -0.75 28.82
N GLU A 326 3.07 -1.88 29.51
CA GLU A 326 4.36 -2.58 29.59
C GLU A 326 4.80 -3.13 28.22
N ARG A 327 3.86 -3.49 27.36
CA ARG A 327 4.08 -4.22 26.10
C ARG A 327 3.74 -3.43 24.83
N ALA A 328 2.91 -2.39 24.96
CA ALA A 328 2.40 -1.60 23.86
C ALA A 328 2.45 -0.09 24.17
N GLU A 329 2.41 0.73 23.12
CA GLU A 329 2.05 2.14 23.18
C GLU A 329 0.52 2.23 23.23
N VAL A 330 -0.03 2.67 24.36
CA VAL A 330 -1.49 2.77 24.55
C VAL A 330 -1.96 4.17 24.14
N VAL A 331 -2.85 4.22 23.15
CA VAL A 331 -3.48 5.45 22.66
C VAL A 331 -4.96 5.41 22.99
N ILE A 332 -5.48 6.43 23.65
CA ILE A 332 -6.91 6.56 23.92
C ILE A 332 -7.59 7.25 22.74
N HIS A 333 -8.68 6.70 22.29
CA HIS A 333 -9.53 7.28 21.23
C HIS A 333 -10.99 7.23 21.69
N SER A 334 -11.70 8.33 21.51
CA SER A 334 -13.13 8.37 21.80
C SER A 334 -13.89 9.15 20.74
N ALA A 335 -15.03 8.62 20.35
CA ALA A 335 -15.96 9.30 19.46
C ALA A 335 -16.39 10.68 19.95
N ARG A 336 -16.27 10.93 21.27
CA ARG A 336 -16.53 12.24 21.89
C ARG A 336 -15.55 13.34 21.48
N LEU A 337 -14.37 12.94 20.97
CA LEU A 337 -13.29 13.82 20.53
C LEU A 337 -13.12 13.81 19.00
N SER A 338 -14.04 13.20 18.26
CA SER A 338 -14.00 13.07 16.81
C SER A 338 -14.81 14.18 16.13
N GLY A 339 -14.37 14.58 14.91
CA GLY A 339 -15.07 15.52 14.06
C GLY A 339 -14.51 16.96 14.10
N GLU A 340 -15.11 17.85 13.28
CA GLU A 340 -14.66 19.24 13.08
C GLU A 340 -14.68 20.06 14.39
N GLU A 341 -15.54 19.71 15.35
CA GLU A 341 -15.63 20.37 16.65
C GLU A 341 -14.46 20.05 17.58
N SER A 342 -13.69 19.01 17.32
CA SER A 342 -12.57 18.57 18.18
C SER A 342 -11.47 19.62 18.35
N THR A 343 -11.23 20.44 17.32
CA THR A 343 -10.26 21.56 17.34
C THR A 343 -10.84 22.84 17.96
N SER A 344 -12.13 22.88 18.24
CA SER A 344 -12.82 23.99 18.87
C SER A 344 -12.44 24.16 20.34
N ALA A 345 -12.85 25.26 20.97
CA ALA A 345 -12.69 25.46 22.42
C ALA A 345 -13.46 24.39 23.22
N ALA A 346 -14.60 23.93 22.71
CA ALA A 346 -15.40 22.86 23.32
C ALA A 346 -14.68 21.51 23.22
N GLY A 347 -14.07 21.19 22.07
CA GLY A 347 -13.29 19.97 21.87
C GLY A 347 -12.07 19.89 22.79
N ARG A 348 -11.31 20.97 22.90
CA ARG A 348 -10.18 21.04 23.85
C ARG A 348 -10.62 20.89 25.31
N LYS A 349 -11.79 21.43 25.68
CA LYS A 349 -12.36 21.25 27.02
C LYS A 349 -12.79 19.79 27.25
N ALA A 350 -13.34 19.11 26.24
CA ALA A 350 -13.71 17.71 26.34
C ALA A 350 -12.47 16.80 26.48
N GLU A 351 -11.40 17.05 25.70
CA GLU A 351 -10.13 16.33 25.84
C GLU A 351 -9.50 16.55 27.23
N GLY A 352 -9.51 17.78 27.74
CA GLY A 352 -9.02 18.08 29.10
C GLY A 352 -9.75 17.27 30.17
N ARG A 353 -11.10 17.21 30.10
CA ARG A 353 -11.90 16.40 31.05
C ARG A 353 -11.60 14.89 30.93
N LEU A 354 -11.46 14.37 29.71
CA LEU A 354 -11.08 12.98 29.53
C LEU A 354 -9.70 12.68 30.12
N ARG A 355 -8.75 13.57 29.91
CA ARG A 355 -7.40 13.46 30.47
C ARG A 355 -7.45 13.47 32.03
N ASP A 356 -8.15 14.44 32.63
CA ASP A 356 -8.30 14.54 34.07
C ASP A 356 -8.95 13.27 34.66
N TRP A 357 -9.95 12.71 33.99
CA TRP A 357 -10.61 11.46 34.38
C TRP A 357 -9.66 10.25 34.31
N LEU A 358 -8.93 10.08 33.21
CA LEU A 358 -7.96 8.99 33.03
C LEU A 358 -6.85 9.07 34.09
N ASP A 359 -6.32 10.26 34.34
CA ASP A 359 -5.25 10.49 35.31
C ASP A 359 -5.75 10.28 36.75
N HIS A 360 -6.97 10.76 37.08
CA HIS A 360 -7.61 10.57 38.39
C HIS A 360 -7.78 9.09 38.74
N HIS A 361 -8.19 8.27 37.77
CA HIS A 361 -8.39 6.83 37.98
C HIS A 361 -7.10 5.99 37.82
N GLY A 362 -6.01 6.61 37.37
CA GLY A 362 -4.70 5.97 37.25
C GLY A 362 -4.54 5.02 36.08
N PHE A 363 -5.23 5.31 34.96
CA PHE A 363 -5.03 4.61 33.70
C PHE A 363 -3.62 4.85 33.14
N ALA A 364 -3.03 3.85 32.52
CA ALA A 364 -1.72 3.96 31.85
C ALA A 364 -1.93 4.14 30.34
N TYR A 365 -1.55 5.30 29.80
CA TYR A 365 -1.62 5.63 28.38
C TYR A 365 -0.50 6.58 27.98
N GLN A 366 -0.16 6.67 26.67
CA GLN A 366 0.86 7.56 26.14
C GLN A 366 0.26 8.82 25.52
N SER A 367 -0.90 8.70 24.87
CA SER A 367 -1.55 9.85 24.21
C SER A 367 -3.07 9.67 24.11
N ILE A 368 -3.76 10.78 23.88
CA ILE A 368 -5.18 10.84 23.51
C ILE A 368 -5.24 11.33 22.09
N ALA A 369 -5.90 10.57 21.22
CA ALA A 369 -6.14 10.97 19.84
C ALA A 369 -7.40 11.83 19.76
N SER A 370 -7.23 13.08 19.35
CA SER A 370 -8.29 14.06 19.14
C SER A 370 -8.22 14.65 17.74
N GLY A 371 -9.35 14.96 17.14
CA GLY A 371 -9.46 15.74 15.90
C GLY A 371 -9.43 14.98 14.59
N VAL A 372 -8.96 13.75 14.57
CA VAL A 372 -8.87 12.90 13.37
C VAL A 372 -9.51 11.57 13.70
N GLY A 373 -10.00 10.83 12.71
CA GLY A 373 -10.56 9.48 12.90
C GLY A 373 -9.66 8.55 13.71
N LYS A 374 -10.03 7.29 13.84
CA LYS A 374 -9.25 6.31 14.63
C LYS A 374 -7.77 6.35 14.22
N PRO A 375 -6.83 6.59 15.16
CA PRO A 375 -5.40 6.65 14.84
C PRO A 375 -4.90 5.29 14.35
N VAL A 376 -3.88 5.27 13.52
CA VAL A 376 -3.26 4.02 13.08
C VAL A 376 -2.69 3.26 14.28
N ALA A 377 -3.15 2.04 14.48
CA ALA A 377 -2.75 1.18 15.59
C ALA A 377 -2.67 -0.29 15.15
N SER A 378 -1.83 -1.06 15.84
CA SER A 378 -1.68 -2.51 15.63
C SER A 378 -2.92 -3.30 16.09
N ALA A 379 -3.68 -2.72 17.04
CA ALA A 379 -4.94 -3.27 17.51
C ALA A 379 -5.87 -2.16 18.03
N TYR A 380 -7.17 -2.39 17.90
CA TYR A 380 -8.22 -1.57 18.48
C TYR A 380 -9.02 -2.41 19.46
N VAL A 381 -9.28 -1.85 20.65
CA VAL A 381 -10.21 -2.42 21.63
C VAL A 381 -11.41 -1.49 21.71
N ASP A 382 -12.55 -1.96 21.28
CA ASP A 382 -13.78 -1.19 21.08
C ASP A 382 -14.97 -2.06 21.47
N ASP A 383 -16.00 -1.50 22.12
CA ASP A 383 -17.20 -2.24 22.55
C ASP A 383 -18.10 -2.65 21.36
N ARG A 384 -17.86 -2.10 20.18
CA ARG A 384 -18.60 -2.36 18.94
C ARG A 384 -17.79 -3.12 17.89
N GLY A 385 -16.54 -3.45 18.21
CA GLY A 385 -15.66 -4.21 17.34
C GLY A 385 -16.04 -5.71 17.41
N VAL A 386 -16.71 -6.22 16.39
CA VAL A 386 -16.88 -7.66 16.14
C VAL A 386 -15.98 -8.06 14.99
#